data_d889c47cef17dc766b59feb3560096ac
#
_entry.id   d889c47cef17dc766b59feb3560096ac
#
_cell.length_a   1.000
_cell.length_b   1.000
_cell.length_c   1.000
_cell.angle_alpha   90.00
_cell.angle_beta   90.00
_cell.angle_gamma   90.00
#
_symmetry.space_group_name_H-M   'P 1'
#
loop_
_entity.id
_entity.type
_entity.pdbx_description
1 polymer ?
#
loop_
_entity_poly.entity_id
_entity_poly.type
_entity_poly.pdbx_seq_one_letter_code
_entity_poly.pdbx_strand_id
1 'polypeptide(L)'
;SALGLAPDLVFSIIEENKIKCDPKRNGTLHCAHSEKGMEYLIERFKQGELFKEPLTLFDKTETDNKVGSSKFFGSLHDSRAGTIQPLAYCRGLARKAKELGAKIYEKSKVSQVKKQNGIWKTYVRVIEIKSKYLLLAMNAYQDLDKSHNMGKFSTVHYSQFATRPLNSNEMSTILPGKEGCWDTAAIMSSLRVDDAGRLI
;
A
#
# COMPACT_ATOMS: atom_id res chain seq x y z
N SER A 1 18.67 -2.12 4.95
CA SER A 1 17.72 -2.12 6.07
C SER A 1 16.56 -3.10 5.80
N ALA A 2 15.89 -3.60 6.84
CA ALA A 2 14.74 -4.51 6.68
C ALA A 2 13.61 -3.89 5.82
N LEU A 3 13.37 -2.59 5.94
CA LEU A 3 12.38 -1.88 5.15
C LEU A 3 12.77 -1.77 3.67
N GLY A 4 14.05 -1.66 3.34
CA GLY A 4 14.51 -1.63 1.96
C GLY A 4 14.29 -2.96 1.22
N LEU A 5 14.19 -4.08 1.94
CA LEU A 5 13.92 -5.41 1.39
C LEU A 5 12.41 -5.77 1.40
N ALA A 6 11.57 -4.94 2.00
CA ALA A 6 10.14 -5.24 2.12
C ALA A 6 9.42 -5.40 0.77
N PRO A 7 9.70 -4.61 -0.29
CA PRO A 7 9.12 -4.85 -1.59
C PRO A 7 9.49 -6.21 -2.18
N ASP A 8 10.77 -6.64 -2.04
CA ASP A 8 11.23 -7.94 -2.51
C ASP A 8 10.43 -9.07 -1.86
N LEU A 9 10.23 -8.99 -0.55
CA LEU A 9 9.44 -9.98 0.20
C LEU A 9 7.99 -10.04 -0.31
N VAL A 10 7.35 -8.89 -0.56
CA VAL A 10 5.98 -8.86 -1.08
C VAL A 10 5.89 -9.53 -2.45
N PHE A 11 6.80 -9.19 -3.37
CA PHE A 11 6.80 -9.77 -4.72
C PHE A 11 7.16 -11.27 -4.70
N SER A 12 8.09 -11.71 -3.85
CA SER A 12 8.38 -13.14 -3.65
C SER A 12 7.16 -13.91 -3.15
N ILE A 13 6.43 -13.38 -2.16
CA ILE A 13 5.18 -14.00 -1.68
C ILE A 13 4.15 -14.11 -2.79
N ILE A 14 4.03 -13.10 -3.65
CA ILE A 14 3.10 -13.11 -4.79
C ILE A 14 3.46 -14.23 -5.77
N GLU A 15 4.74 -14.33 -6.15
CA GLU A 15 5.24 -15.32 -7.10
C GLU A 15 5.15 -16.75 -6.56
N GLU A 16 5.69 -17.02 -5.38
CA GLU A 16 5.70 -18.32 -4.74
C GLU A 16 4.29 -18.89 -4.53
N ASN A 17 3.33 -18.01 -4.21
CA ASN A 17 1.96 -18.40 -3.95
C ASN A 17 1.01 -18.16 -5.14
N LYS A 18 1.55 -17.75 -6.30
CA LYS A 18 0.80 -17.50 -7.54
C LYS A 18 -0.42 -16.59 -7.32
N ILE A 19 -0.23 -15.52 -6.56
CA ILE A 19 -1.31 -14.58 -6.22
C ILE A 19 -1.57 -13.67 -7.42
N LYS A 20 -2.76 -13.77 -8.01
CA LYS A 20 -3.18 -12.90 -9.11
C LYS A 20 -3.66 -11.57 -8.55
N CYS A 21 -2.78 -10.59 -8.47
CA CYS A 21 -3.04 -9.27 -7.91
C CYS A 21 -2.44 -8.11 -8.72
N ASP A 22 -2.30 -8.28 -10.03
CA ASP A 22 -1.78 -7.24 -10.95
C ASP A 22 -0.45 -6.63 -10.45
N PRO A 23 0.60 -7.45 -10.19
CA PRO A 23 1.86 -6.94 -9.71
C PRO A 23 2.63 -6.24 -10.82
N LYS A 24 3.06 -4.99 -10.57
CA LYS A 24 3.95 -4.21 -11.45
C LYS A 24 5.16 -3.79 -10.63
N ARG A 25 6.34 -4.26 -11.01
CA ARG A 25 7.59 -3.93 -10.32
C ARG A 25 8.42 -2.91 -11.13
N ASN A 26 7.77 -1.83 -11.52
CA ASN A 26 8.36 -0.79 -12.36
C ASN A 26 8.81 0.44 -11.55
N GLY A 27 8.88 0.30 -10.22
CA GLY A 27 9.17 1.41 -9.33
C GLY A 27 7.96 2.29 -9.02
N THR A 28 8.21 3.33 -8.25
CA THR A 28 7.22 4.39 -7.95
C THR A 28 7.84 5.76 -8.11
N LEU A 29 7.01 6.72 -8.54
CA LEU A 29 7.32 8.14 -8.66
C LEU A 29 6.67 8.91 -7.52
N HIS A 30 7.46 9.52 -6.65
CA HIS A 30 6.98 10.48 -5.67
C HIS A 30 7.11 11.87 -6.28
N CYS A 31 6.00 12.48 -6.68
CA CYS A 31 5.96 13.69 -7.48
C CYS A 31 5.82 14.93 -6.61
N ALA A 32 6.60 15.96 -6.89
CA ALA A 32 6.53 17.25 -6.21
C ALA A 32 5.34 18.07 -6.73
N HIS A 33 4.31 18.29 -5.92
CA HIS A 33 3.15 19.13 -6.28
C HIS A 33 3.44 20.64 -6.16
N SER A 34 4.58 21.01 -5.59
CA SER A 34 5.01 22.40 -5.35
C SER A 34 6.55 22.48 -5.31
N GLU A 35 7.10 23.70 -5.36
CA GLU A 35 8.53 23.93 -5.17
C GLU A 35 9.01 23.39 -3.82
N LYS A 36 8.27 23.66 -2.74
CA LYS A 36 8.57 23.12 -1.41
C LYS A 36 8.52 21.59 -1.38
N GLY A 37 7.62 21.00 -2.15
CA GLY A 37 7.60 19.55 -2.37
C GLY A 37 8.88 19.06 -3.06
N MET A 38 9.40 19.81 -4.02
CA MET A 38 10.66 19.46 -4.69
C MET A 38 11.87 19.58 -3.76
N GLU A 39 11.95 20.63 -2.93
CA GLU A 39 12.98 20.76 -1.90
C GLU A 39 12.99 19.55 -0.96
N TYR A 40 11.82 19.12 -0.52
CA TYR A 40 11.69 17.91 0.30
C TYR A 40 12.18 16.64 -0.39
N LEU A 41 11.89 16.48 -1.69
CA LEU A 41 12.36 15.31 -2.46
C LEU A 41 13.88 15.34 -2.69
N ILE A 42 14.47 16.52 -2.92
CA ILE A 42 15.93 16.70 -3.02
C ILE A 42 16.60 16.29 -1.71
N GLU A 43 16.05 16.70 -0.57
CA GLU A 43 16.59 16.32 0.74
C GLU A 43 16.51 14.80 0.96
N ARG A 44 15.38 14.19 0.63
CA ARG A 44 15.22 12.72 0.68
C ARG A 44 16.19 12.00 -0.25
N PHE A 45 16.43 12.52 -1.44
CA PHE A 45 17.41 11.96 -2.37
C PHE A 45 18.82 11.97 -1.77
N LYS A 46 19.26 13.10 -1.21
CA LYS A 46 20.56 13.23 -0.52
C LYS A 46 20.69 12.24 0.63
N GLN A 47 19.65 12.06 1.43
CA GLN A 47 19.64 11.05 2.49
C GLN A 47 19.77 9.63 1.92
N GLY A 48 19.07 9.32 0.82
CA GLY A 48 19.15 8.04 0.14
C GLY A 48 20.56 7.74 -0.41
N GLU A 49 21.25 8.74 -0.94
CA GLU A 49 22.63 8.62 -1.41
C GLU A 49 23.59 8.19 -0.27
N LEU A 50 23.42 8.73 0.93
CA LEU A 50 24.20 8.34 2.10
C LEU A 50 24.07 6.84 2.43
N PHE A 51 22.91 6.27 2.17
CA PHE A 51 22.59 4.86 2.41
C PHE A 51 22.72 3.99 1.14
N LYS A 52 23.17 4.56 0.03
CA LYS A 52 23.29 3.89 -1.28
C LYS A 52 21.98 3.28 -1.75
N GLU A 53 20.89 4.00 -1.52
CA GLU A 53 19.57 3.58 -1.99
C GLU A 53 19.43 3.82 -3.50
N PRO A 54 18.77 2.92 -4.27
CA PRO A 54 18.61 3.05 -5.72
C PRO A 54 17.51 4.05 -6.07
N LEU A 55 17.70 5.30 -5.68
CA LEU A 55 16.82 6.42 -5.97
C LEU A 55 17.32 7.21 -7.17
N THR A 56 16.40 7.75 -7.95
CA THR A 56 16.70 8.68 -9.05
C THR A 56 15.85 9.92 -8.90
N LEU A 57 16.48 11.07 -8.91
CA LEU A 57 15.79 12.36 -8.90
C LEU A 57 15.59 12.82 -10.35
N PHE A 58 14.34 13.03 -10.74
CA PHE A 58 13.95 13.53 -12.05
C PHE A 58 13.58 15.00 -11.99
N ASP A 59 14.01 15.76 -12.97
CA ASP A 59 13.59 17.14 -13.16
C ASP A 59 12.13 17.24 -13.63
N LYS A 60 11.66 18.48 -13.86
CA LYS A 60 10.30 18.73 -14.33
C LYS A 60 10.03 18.05 -15.68
N THR A 61 10.92 18.19 -16.64
CA THR A 61 10.75 17.68 -18.02
C THR A 61 10.73 16.15 -18.04
N GLU A 62 11.61 15.51 -17.31
CA GLU A 62 11.66 14.07 -17.15
C GLU A 62 10.39 13.54 -16.46
N THR A 63 9.93 14.25 -15.43
CA THR A 63 8.70 13.91 -14.71
C THR A 63 7.46 14.06 -15.59
N ASP A 64 7.36 15.15 -16.37
CA ASP A 64 6.26 15.37 -17.30
C ASP A 64 6.16 14.22 -18.32
N ASN A 65 7.28 13.74 -18.86
CA ASN A 65 7.33 12.62 -19.78
C ASN A 65 6.96 11.28 -19.13
N LYS A 66 7.30 11.08 -17.84
CA LYS A 66 7.00 9.85 -17.11
C LYS A 66 5.56 9.79 -16.63
N VAL A 67 4.98 10.91 -16.25
CA VAL A 67 3.62 10.96 -15.67
C VAL A 67 2.56 11.26 -16.72
N GLY A 68 2.92 12.00 -17.77
CA GLY A 68 1.99 12.54 -18.75
C GLY A 68 1.25 13.79 -18.25
N SER A 69 1.86 14.55 -17.35
CA SER A 69 1.26 15.75 -16.75
C SER A 69 2.31 16.79 -16.44
N SER A 70 2.06 18.04 -16.85
CA SER A 70 2.95 19.19 -16.60
C SER A 70 2.72 19.87 -15.24
N LYS A 71 2.01 19.24 -14.33
CA LYS A 71 1.61 19.84 -13.05
C LYS A 71 2.61 19.64 -11.92
N PHE A 72 3.60 18.78 -12.10
CA PHE A 72 4.61 18.49 -11.09
C PHE A 72 5.92 19.28 -11.33
N PHE A 73 6.66 19.54 -10.28
CA PHE A 73 7.93 20.26 -10.28
C PHE A 73 9.14 19.35 -10.46
N GLY A 74 8.94 18.06 -10.38
CA GLY A 74 9.92 17.00 -10.46
C GLY A 74 9.44 15.78 -9.69
N SER A 75 10.24 14.70 -9.66
CA SER A 75 9.89 13.50 -8.92
C SER A 75 11.11 12.73 -8.43
N LEU A 76 10.90 11.93 -7.38
CA LEU A 76 11.84 10.96 -6.86
C LEU A 76 11.36 9.55 -7.22
N HIS A 77 12.13 8.82 -7.99
CA HIS A 77 11.85 7.44 -8.36
C HIS A 77 12.57 6.47 -7.42
N ASP A 78 11.83 5.49 -6.89
CA ASP A 78 12.39 4.34 -6.18
C ASP A 78 12.15 3.08 -7.02
N SER A 79 13.22 2.53 -7.58
CA SER A 79 13.14 1.35 -8.46
C SER A 79 12.81 0.04 -7.73
N ARG A 80 12.95 -0.01 -6.41
CA ARG A 80 12.63 -1.20 -5.58
C ARG A 80 11.12 -1.41 -5.47
N ALA A 81 10.37 -0.32 -5.53
CA ALA A 81 8.94 -0.30 -5.30
C ALA A 81 8.14 -0.79 -6.51
N GLY A 82 6.84 -0.86 -6.33
CA GLY A 82 5.91 -1.24 -7.39
C GLY A 82 4.47 -1.09 -6.94
N THR A 83 3.54 -1.57 -7.76
CA THR A 83 2.11 -1.53 -7.48
C THR A 83 1.50 -2.92 -7.50
N ILE A 84 0.43 -3.08 -6.75
CA ILE A 84 -0.41 -4.28 -6.72
C ILE A 84 -1.88 -3.87 -6.63
N GLN A 85 -2.78 -4.78 -6.92
CA GLN A 85 -4.19 -4.64 -6.59
C GLN A 85 -4.41 -5.12 -5.14
N PRO A 86 -4.64 -4.21 -4.17
CA PRO A 86 -4.51 -4.56 -2.75
C PRO A 86 -5.54 -5.58 -2.27
N LEU A 87 -6.79 -5.48 -2.75
CA LEU A 87 -7.85 -6.42 -2.37
C LEU A 87 -7.59 -7.83 -2.92
N ALA A 88 -7.10 -7.93 -4.16
CA ALA A 88 -6.74 -9.22 -4.76
C ALA A 88 -5.54 -9.85 -4.03
N TYR A 89 -4.56 -9.04 -3.63
CA TYR A 89 -3.44 -9.48 -2.81
C TYR A 89 -3.91 -10.02 -1.46
N CYS A 90 -4.72 -9.25 -0.73
CA CYS A 90 -5.28 -9.67 0.55
C CYS A 90 -6.08 -10.98 0.45
N ARG A 91 -6.92 -11.10 -0.57
CA ARG A 91 -7.68 -12.33 -0.84
C ARG A 91 -6.77 -13.51 -1.20
N GLY A 92 -5.69 -13.26 -1.93
CA GLY A 92 -4.66 -14.26 -2.24
C GLY A 92 -3.98 -14.79 -0.99
N LEU A 93 -3.55 -13.89 -0.11
CA LEU A 93 -2.97 -14.25 1.19
C LEU A 93 -3.94 -15.07 2.05
N ALA A 94 -5.21 -14.66 2.11
CA ALA A 94 -6.23 -15.39 2.86
C ALA A 94 -6.46 -16.81 2.33
N ARG A 95 -6.49 -16.99 1.00
CA ARG A 95 -6.56 -18.33 0.39
C ARG A 95 -5.37 -19.18 0.80
N LYS A 96 -4.16 -18.61 0.67
CA LYS A 96 -2.94 -19.34 1.02
C LYS A 96 -2.88 -19.69 2.50
N ALA A 97 -3.27 -18.79 3.38
CA ALA A 97 -3.35 -19.06 4.81
C ALA A 97 -4.30 -20.24 5.10
N LYS A 98 -5.46 -20.31 4.44
CA LYS A 98 -6.40 -21.44 4.56
C LYS A 98 -5.78 -22.75 4.08
N GLU A 99 -5.08 -22.75 2.95
CA GLU A 99 -4.36 -23.93 2.44
C GLU A 99 -3.31 -24.44 3.43
N LEU A 100 -2.68 -23.53 4.18
CA LEU A 100 -1.72 -23.83 5.24
C LEU A 100 -2.38 -24.20 6.59
N GLY A 101 -3.70 -24.33 6.63
CA GLY A 101 -4.46 -24.79 7.81
C GLY A 101 -5.03 -23.66 8.69
N ALA A 102 -4.87 -22.39 8.34
CA ALA A 102 -5.50 -21.31 9.10
C ALA A 102 -7.04 -21.35 8.94
N LYS A 103 -7.74 -21.16 10.05
CA LYS A 103 -9.20 -21.10 10.08
C LYS A 103 -9.62 -19.63 10.02
N ILE A 104 -10.34 -19.24 8.97
CA ILE A 104 -10.84 -17.87 8.78
C ILE A 104 -12.37 -17.89 8.91
N TYR A 105 -12.89 -17.13 9.85
CA TYR A 105 -14.32 -17.02 10.11
C TYR A 105 -14.80 -15.63 9.72
N GLU A 106 -15.54 -15.55 8.64
CA GLU A 106 -16.18 -14.31 8.19
C GLU A 106 -17.47 -14.04 8.97
N LYS A 107 -17.95 -12.77 8.91
CA LYS A 107 -19.18 -12.33 9.61
C LYS A 107 -19.21 -12.69 11.11
N SER A 108 -18.03 -12.80 11.71
CA SER A 108 -17.81 -13.23 13.09
C SER A 108 -17.23 -12.07 13.91
N LYS A 109 -18.03 -11.02 14.10
CA LYS A 109 -17.60 -9.82 14.85
C LYS A 109 -17.27 -10.22 16.29
N VAL A 110 -16.04 -9.89 16.71
CA VAL A 110 -15.62 -10.02 18.12
C VAL A 110 -16.28 -8.92 18.92
N SER A 111 -17.01 -9.30 19.97
CA SER A 111 -17.71 -8.38 20.88
C SER A 111 -16.87 -8.00 22.09
N GLN A 112 -15.98 -8.87 22.54
CA GLN A 112 -15.16 -8.65 23.72
C GLN A 112 -13.90 -9.51 23.68
N VAL A 113 -12.83 -9.00 24.28
CA VAL A 113 -11.60 -9.75 24.57
C VAL A 113 -11.22 -9.52 26.04
N LYS A 114 -10.78 -10.56 26.73
CA LYS A 114 -10.31 -10.51 28.12
C LYS A 114 -9.11 -11.44 28.29
N LYS A 115 -8.19 -11.08 29.18
CA LYS A 115 -7.11 -11.98 29.59
C LYS A 115 -7.36 -12.46 31.01
N GLN A 116 -7.42 -13.77 31.20
CA GLN A 116 -7.59 -14.41 32.52
C GLN A 116 -6.61 -15.54 32.67
N ASN A 117 -5.87 -15.57 33.76
CA ASN A 117 -4.87 -16.62 34.07
C ASN A 117 -3.91 -16.91 32.92
N GLY A 118 -3.43 -15.85 32.24
CA GLY A 118 -2.50 -15.96 31.11
C GLY A 118 -3.12 -16.33 29.78
N ILE A 119 -4.41 -16.68 29.72
CA ILE A 119 -5.13 -17.09 28.52
C ILE A 119 -6.03 -15.95 28.03
N TRP A 120 -6.03 -15.71 26.72
CA TRP A 120 -6.97 -14.81 26.08
C TRP A 120 -8.31 -15.49 25.82
N LYS A 121 -9.38 -14.82 26.21
CA LYS A 121 -10.76 -15.20 25.93
C LYS A 121 -11.35 -14.18 24.96
N THR A 122 -11.71 -14.65 23.80
CA THR A 122 -12.32 -13.85 22.72
C THR A 122 -13.77 -14.28 22.55
N TYR A 123 -14.68 -13.33 22.60
CA TYR A 123 -16.12 -13.61 22.51
C TYR A 123 -16.67 -13.20 21.15
N VAL A 124 -17.33 -14.15 20.50
CA VAL A 124 -18.05 -13.96 19.23
C VAL A 124 -19.48 -14.43 19.46
N ARG A 125 -20.43 -13.51 19.57
CA ARG A 125 -21.81 -13.80 20.01
C ARG A 125 -21.77 -14.54 21.35
N VAL A 126 -22.25 -15.78 21.38
CA VAL A 126 -22.29 -16.66 22.58
C VAL A 126 -21.08 -17.60 22.68
N ILE A 127 -20.17 -17.56 21.74
CA ILE A 127 -19.02 -18.47 21.66
C ILE A 127 -17.83 -17.83 22.37
N GLU A 128 -17.19 -18.55 23.29
CA GLU A 128 -15.91 -18.21 23.89
C GLU A 128 -14.80 -18.99 23.19
N ILE A 129 -13.81 -18.25 22.66
CA ILE A 129 -12.59 -18.82 22.03
C ILE A 129 -11.42 -18.54 22.97
N LYS A 130 -10.69 -19.59 23.36
CA LYS A 130 -9.50 -19.49 24.21
C LYS A 130 -8.24 -19.57 23.36
N SER A 131 -7.27 -18.66 23.59
CA SER A 131 -5.99 -18.68 22.92
C SER A 131 -4.85 -18.22 23.82
N LYS A 132 -3.66 -18.74 23.57
CA LYS A 132 -2.43 -18.32 24.27
C LYS A 132 -1.99 -16.93 23.83
N TYR A 133 -2.20 -16.61 22.56
CA TYR A 133 -1.83 -15.32 21.95
C TYR A 133 -3.06 -14.70 21.28
N LEU A 134 -3.11 -13.38 21.25
CA LEU A 134 -4.10 -12.60 20.55
C LEU A 134 -3.38 -11.51 19.75
N LEU A 135 -3.62 -11.44 18.45
CA LEU A 135 -3.16 -10.38 17.57
C LEU A 135 -4.35 -9.51 17.14
N LEU A 136 -4.33 -8.24 17.48
CA LEU A 136 -5.29 -7.26 17.03
C LEU A 136 -4.81 -6.61 15.73
N ALA A 137 -5.37 -7.01 14.60
CA ALA A 137 -4.98 -6.54 13.26
C ALA A 137 -6.16 -5.86 12.56
N MET A 138 -6.86 -4.97 13.27
CA MET A 138 -8.13 -4.39 12.82
C MET A 138 -7.98 -3.07 12.04
N ASN A 139 -6.75 -2.55 11.94
CA ASN A 139 -6.46 -1.27 11.28
C ASN A 139 -7.43 -0.16 11.76
N ALA A 140 -8.04 0.60 10.85
CA ALA A 140 -8.97 1.68 11.15
C ALA A 140 -10.37 1.21 11.62
N TYR A 141 -10.64 -0.11 11.60
CA TYR A 141 -11.94 -0.69 11.98
C TYR A 141 -11.98 -1.14 13.44
N GLN A 142 -11.32 -0.39 14.32
CA GLN A 142 -11.26 -0.73 15.74
C GLN A 142 -12.52 -0.27 16.46
N ASP A 143 -13.38 -1.23 16.73
CA ASP A 143 -14.66 -1.02 17.44
C ASP A 143 -14.64 -1.71 18.83
N LEU A 144 -13.48 -2.22 19.23
CA LEU A 144 -13.31 -2.86 20.54
C LEU A 144 -13.18 -1.79 21.62
N ASP A 145 -13.88 -2.05 22.70
CA ASP A 145 -14.02 -1.23 23.89
C ASP A 145 -12.77 -0.39 24.24
N LYS A 146 -12.98 0.89 24.49
CA LYS A 146 -11.97 1.91 24.83
C LYS A 146 -11.10 1.58 26.04
N SER A 147 -11.40 0.49 26.74
CA SER A 147 -10.69 -0.01 27.94
C SER A 147 -9.30 -0.59 27.65
N HIS A 148 -8.92 -0.81 26.37
CA HIS A 148 -7.67 -1.49 26.02
C HIS A 148 -6.52 -0.54 25.64
N ASN A 149 -6.51 0.71 26.11
CA ASN A 149 -5.41 1.69 25.92
C ASN A 149 -4.85 1.74 24.48
N MET A 150 -5.68 1.44 23.49
CA MET A 150 -5.34 1.59 22.09
C MET A 150 -5.32 3.09 21.80
N GLY A 151 -4.20 3.59 21.31
CA GLY A 151 -3.97 5.02 21.12
C GLY A 151 -5.10 5.72 20.38
N LYS A 152 -5.32 6.98 20.65
CA LYS A 152 -6.30 7.80 19.92
C LYS A 152 -5.89 7.89 18.46
N PHE A 153 -6.77 7.52 17.54
CA PHE A 153 -6.57 7.69 16.10
C PHE A 153 -7.82 8.32 15.47
N SER A 154 -7.61 9.01 14.38
CA SER A 154 -8.69 9.56 13.58
C SER A 154 -8.77 8.82 12.27
N THR A 155 -9.98 8.48 11.82
CA THR A 155 -10.20 7.87 10.52
C THR A 155 -10.24 8.95 9.45
N VAL A 156 -9.46 8.76 8.38
CA VAL A 156 -9.50 9.60 7.19
C VAL A 156 -10.12 8.78 6.06
N HIS A 157 -11.13 9.37 5.42
CA HIS A 157 -11.84 8.73 4.32
C HIS A 157 -11.23 9.18 2.99
N TYR A 158 -10.92 8.21 2.12
CA TYR A 158 -10.44 8.44 0.78
C TYR A 158 -11.48 7.99 -0.25
N SER A 159 -11.53 8.70 -1.37
CA SER A 159 -12.27 8.28 -2.55
C SER A 159 -11.31 7.75 -3.60
N GLN A 160 -11.70 6.69 -4.28
CA GLN A 160 -10.94 6.12 -5.38
C GLN A 160 -11.80 6.16 -6.65
N PHE A 161 -11.18 6.54 -7.75
CA PHE A 161 -11.80 6.61 -9.05
C PHE A 161 -11.08 5.65 -10.00
N ALA A 162 -11.81 5.17 -10.99
CA ALA A 162 -11.24 4.44 -12.12
C ALA A 162 -11.81 5.02 -13.41
N THR A 163 -10.96 5.25 -14.39
CA THR A 163 -11.40 5.68 -15.72
C THR A 163 -11.98 4.49 -16.49
N ARG A 164 -12.54 4.74 -17.68
CA ARG A 164 -12.61 3.71 -18.72
C ARG A 164 -11.19 3.22 -19.06
N PRO A 165 -11.03 2.08 -19.72
CA PRO A 165 -9.75 1.72 -20.30
C PRO A 165 -9.21 2.85 -21.19
N LEU A 166 -7.93 3.18 -21.02
CA LEU A 166 -7.24 4.16 -21.83
C LEU A 166 -7.03 3.59 -23.23
N ASN A 167 -7.13 4.44 -24.25
CA ASN A 167 -6.77 4.04 -25.61
C ASN A 167 -5.24 4.03 -25.79
N SER A 168 -4.75 3.54 -26.92
CA SER A 168 -3.30 3.39 -27.17
C SER A 168 -2.52 4.71 -27.06
N ASN A 169 -3.13 5.81 -27.51
CA ASN A 169 -2.51 7.13 -27.46
C ASN A 169 -2.42 7.68 -26.03
N GLU A 170 -3.48 7.48 -25.22
CA GLU A 170 -3.50 7.82 -23.80
C GLU A 170 -2.50 6.97 -23.02
N MET A 171 -2.41 5.67 -23.30
CA MET A 171 -1.47 4.74 -22.64
C MET A 171 -0.01 5.04 -22.98
N SER A 172 0.29 5.60 -24.15
CA SER A 172 1.64 6.01 -24.52
C SER A 172 2.08 7.31 -23.84
N THR A 173 1.15 8.05 -23.24
CA THR A 173 1.40 9.34 -22.59
C THR A 173 1.25 9.27 -21.08
N ILE A 174 0.18 8.64 -20.59
CA ILE A 174 -0.16 8.60 -19.16
C ILE A 174 0.54 7.42 -18.51
N LEU A 175 1.50 7.68 -17.64
CA LEU A 175 2.30 6.66 -16.95
C LEU A 175 2.76 5.53 -17.90
N PRO A 176 3.44 5.88 -19.02
CA PRO A 176 3.80 4.88 -20.04
C PRO A 176 4.69 3.76 -19.51
N GLY A 177 5.49 4.03 -18.47
CA GLY A 177 6.31 3.04 -17.77
C GLY A 177 5.53 2.23 -16.73
N LYS A 178 4.25 2.55 -16.48
CA LYS A 178 3.36 1.89 -15.50
C LYS A 178 3.91 1.90 -14.07
N GLU A 179 4.73 2.88 -13.73
CA GLU A 179 5.14 3.14 -12.35
C GLU A 179 3.90 3.52 -11.51
N GLY A 180 3.94 3.25 -10.22
CA GLY A 180 3.01 3.89 -9.28
C GLY A 180 3.40 5.35 -9.12
N CYS A 181 2.43 6.25 -9.08
CA CYS A 181 2.65 7.68 -8.90
C CYS A 181 1.89 8.19 -7.69
N TRP A 182 2.51 9.02 -6.88
CA TRP A 182 1.91 9.72 -5.75
C TRP A 182 2.54 11.11 -5.61
N ASP A 183 1.88 12.02 -4.88
CA ASP A 183 2.40 13.38 -4.75
C ASP A 183 2.76 13.76 -3.29
N THR A 184 3.43 14.91 -3.15
CA THR A 184 3.86 15.46 -1.85
C THR A 184 2.80 16.34 -1.18
N ALA A 185 1.54 16.36 -1.66
CA ALA A 185 0.48 17.15 -1.04
C ALA A 185 0.07 16.56 0.32
N ALA A 186 -0.42 17.41 1.22
CA ALA A 186 -0.93 16.97 2.51
C ALA A 186 -2.14 16.03 2.36
N ILE A 187 -3.00 16.30 1.38
CA ILE A 187 -4.02 15.34 0.91
C ILE A 187 -3.48 14.76 -0.39
N MET A 188 -2.76 13.66 -0.23
CA MET A 188 -2.01 13.01 -1.28
C MET A 188 -2.92 12.36 -2.32
N SER A 189 -2.60 12.56 -3.60
CA SER A 189 -3.14 11.78 -4.71
C SER A 189 -2.22 10.61 -5.03
N SER A 190 -2.78 9.48 -5.41
CA SER A 190 -2.01 8.34 -5.91
C SER A 190 -2.64 7.78 -7.16
N LEU A 191 -1.81 7.43 -8.14
CA LEU A 191 -2.21 7.03 -9.48
C LEU A 191 -1.47 5.76 -9.90
N ARG A 192 -2.15 4.90 -10.64
CA ARG A 192 -1.54 3.76 -11.35
C ARG A 192 -2.39 3.35 -12.55
N VAL A 193 -1.80 2.68 -13.51
CA VAL A 193 -2.54 2.01 -14.59
C VAL A 193 -2.65 0.52 -14.26
N ASP A 194 -3.88 -0.01 -14.24
CA ASP A 194 -4.14 -1.43 -13.96
C ASP A 194 -4.02 -2.32 -15.22
N ASP A 195 -4.16 -3.63 -15.05
CA ASP A 195 -4.09 -4.62 -16.17
C ASP A 195 -5.20 -4.44 -17.20
N ALA A 196 -6.33 -3.82 -16.83
CA ALA A 196 -7.39 -3.48 -17.75
C ALA A 196 -7.13 -2.15 -18.50
N GLY A 197 -5.98 -1.52 -18.30
CA GLY A 197 -5.61 -0.26 -18.90
C GLY A 197 -6.35 0.95 -18.33
N ARG A 198 -6.89 0.86 -17.11
CA ARG A 198 -7.59 1.98 -16.47
C ARG A 198 -6.61 2.76 -15.58
N LEU A 199 -6.70 4.08 -15.62
CA LEU A 199 -6.08 4.94 -14.60
C LEU A 199 -6.96 4.89 -13.34
N ILE A 200 -6.31 4.57 -12.22
CA ILE A 200 -6.93 4.45 -10.90
C ILE A 200 -6.26 5.43 -9.96
#